data_bd612a54ae7a44ebdda957da0da5b86e
#
_entry.id   bd612a54ae7a44ebdda957da0da5b86e
#
_cell.length_a   1.000
_cell.length_b   1.000
_cell.length_c   1.000
_cell.angle_alpha   90.00
_cell.angle_beta   90.00
_cell.angle_gamma   90.00
#
_symmetry.space_group_name_H-M   'P 1'
#
loop_
_entity.id
_entity.type
_entity.pdbx_description
1 polymer ?
#
loop_
_entity_poly.entity_id
_entity_poly.type
_entity_poly.pdbx_seq_one_letter_code
_entity_poly.pdbx_strand_id
1 'polypeptide(L)'
;MDQLKIESSHDENGFHIIRLNGPFTLQELFEFQDLYRGTTDLVTLIDLTNVPYMDSAALGAIVTVHMTSQRHKRYYALIGVSERLRSLFNVVGVDGLLVTCLTIEEAQQKFPSKSAA
;
A
#
# COMPACT_ATOMS: atom_id res chain seq x y z
N MET A 1 -1.51 6.16 -23.45
CA MET A 1 -0.84 6.51 -22.21
C MET A 1 -1.32 5.61 -21.10
N ASP A 2 -0.38 5.13 -20.34
CA ASP A 2 -0.70 4.19 -19.29
C ASP A 2 -1.36 4.93 -18.12
N GLN A 3 -2.55 4.50 -17.80
CA GLN A 3 -3.24 4.96 -16.60
C GLN A 3 -3.13 3.92 -15.52
N LEU A 4 -3.11 4.37 -14.28
CA LEU A 4 -3.13 3.47 -13.13
C LEU A 4 -4.43 2.68 -13.12
N LYS A 5 -4.32 1.37 -12.97
CA LYS A 5 -5.45 0.50 -12.68
C LYS A 5 -5.38 0.06 -11.24
N ILE A 6 -6.47 0.22 -10.53
CA ILE A 6 -6.57 -0.13 -9.13
C ILE A 6 -7.50 -1.32 -8.99
N GLU A 7 -7.00 -2.41 -8.41
CA GLU A 7 -7.79 -3.61 -8.16
C GLU A 7 -7.86 -3.84 -6.65
N SER A 8 -9.04 -4.15 -6.18
CA SER A 8 -9.27 -4.41 -4.76
C SER A 8 -9.84 -5.81 -4.59
N SER A 9 -9.27 -6.57 -3.67
CA SER A 9 -9.73 -7.92 -3.37
C SER A 9 -9.47 -8.24 -1.91
N HIS A 10 -10.03 -9.34 -1.45
CA HIS A 10 -9.75 -9.87 -0.12
C HIS A 10 -9.26 -11.30 -0.27
N ASP A 11 -8.24 -11.66 0.47
CA ASP A 11 -7.72 -13.02 0.45
C ASP A 11 -8.42 -13.88 1.51
N GLU A 12 -8.03 -15.15 1.58
CA GLU A 12 -8.60 -16.12 2.52
C GLU A 12 -8.32 -15.78 3.98
N ASN A 13 -7.27 -14.97 4.23
CA ASN A 13 -6.92 -14.52 5.57
C ASN A 13 -7.72 -13.28 6.00
N GLY A 14 -8.54 -12.74 5.11
CA GLY A 14 -9.29 -11.52 5.35
C GLY A 14 -8.47 -10.26 5.13
N PHE A 15 -7.31 -10.36 4.50
CA PHE A 15 -6.48 -9.20 4.18
C PHE A 15 -7.08 -8.48 2.97
N HIS A 16 -7.17 -7.16 3.07
CA HIS A 16 -7.55 -6.33 1.94
C HIS A 16 -6.32 -6.10 1.07
N ILE A 17 -6.38 -6.51 -0.18
CA ILE A 17 -5.26 -6.37 -1.12
C ILE A 17 -5.64 -5.34 -2.17
N ILE A 18 -4.87 -4.26 -2.21
CA ILE A 18 -5.04 -3.20 -3.20
C ILE A 18 -3.85 -3.29 -4.15
N ARG A 19 -4.11 -3.69 -5.40
CA ARG A 19 -3.07 -3.78 -6.42
C ARG A 19 -3.12 -2.55 -7.30
N LEU A 20 -1.95 -1.91 -7.44
CA LEU A 20 -1.78 -0.74 -8.28
C LEU A 20 -0.92 -1.14 -9.49
N ASN A 21 -1.45 -0.92 -10.69
CA ASN A 21 -0.76 -1.27 -11.93
C ASN A 21 -0.66 -0.02 -12.79
N GLY A 22 0.54 0.54 -12.89
CA GLY A 22 0.81 1.76 -13.64
C GLY A 22 1.36 2.87 -12.79
N PRO A 23 1.61 4.05 -13.38
CA PRO A 23 2.12 5.20 -12.62
C PRO A 23 1.09 5.67 -11.59
N PHE A 24 1.54 5.91 -10.36
CA PHE A 24 0.67 6.39 -9.31
C PHE A 24 0.95 7.88 -9.10
N THR A 25 0.00 8.71 -9.51
CA THR A 25 0.17 10.17 -9.51
C THR A 25 -1.07 10.85 -8.96
N LEU A 26 -1.02 12.18 -8.89
CA LEU A 26 -2.13 13.01 -8.46
C LEU A 26 -3.43 12.70 -9.21
N GLN A 27 -3.32 12.28 -10.48
CA GLN A 27 -4.49 12.04 -11.30
C GLN A 27 -5.40 10.95 -10.74
N GLU A 28 -4.83 9.90 -10.13
CA GLU A 28 -5.59 8.78 -9.58
C GLU A 28 -5.72 8.82 -8.06
N LEU A 29 -5.25 9.91 -7.47
CA LEU A 29 -5.14 10.02 -6.02
C LEU A 29 -6.48 9.84 -5.32
N PHE A 30 -7.53 10.49 -5.82
CA PHE A 30 -8.83 10.47 -5.16
C PHE A 30 -9.46 9.07 -5.18
N GLU A 31 -9.28 8.35 -6.29
CA GLU A 31 -9.79 6.98 -6.39
C GLU A 31 -9.13 6.09 -5.34
N PHE A 32 -7.80 6.19 -5.21
CA PHE A 32 -7.08 5.43 -4.19
C PHE A 32 -7.51 5.82 -2.79
N GLN A 33 -7.61 7.11 -2.52
CA GLN A 33 -7.99 7.61 -1.19
C GLN A 33 -9.40 7.17 -0.81
N ASP A 34 -10.34 7.23 -1.75
CA ASP A 34 -11.71 6.80 -1.47
C ASP A 34 -11.76 5.32 -1.15
N LEU A 35 -11.02 4.51 -1.90
CA LEU A 35 -10.96 3.08 -1.67
C LEU A 35 -10.36 2.77 -0.29
N TYR A 36 -9.23 3.38 0.02
CA TYR A 36 -8.56 3.12 1.30
C TYR A 36 -9.38 3.63 2.48
N ARG A 37 -10.01 4.79 2.32
CA ARG A 37 -10.83 5.40 3.37
C ARG A 37 -12.03 4.54 3.73
N GLY A 38 -12.56 3.80 2.76
CA GLY A 38 -13.69 2.89 2.97
C GLY A 38 -13.32 1.56 3.62
N THR A 39 -12.02 1.28 3.77
CA THR A 39 -11.62 0.00 4.34
C THR A 39 -11.71 0.02 5.87
N THR A 40 -12.20 -1.09 6.42
CA THR A 40 -12.23 -1.31 7.87
C THR A 40 -11.43 -2.56 8.24
N ASP A 41 -10.72 -3.13 7.28
CA ASP A 41 -9.98 -4.37 7.47
C ASP A 41 -8.81 -4.16 8.41
N LEU A 42 -8.50 -5.18 9.20
CA LEU A 42 -7.36 -5.13 10.11
C LEU A 42 -6.04 -5.01 9.37
N VAL A 43 -5.91 -5.70 8.23
CA VAL A 43 -4.68 -5.72 7.45
C VAL A 43 -4.97 -5.29 6.02
N THR A 44 -4.24 -4.31 5.52
CA THR A 44 -4.31 -3.86 4.13
C THR A 44 -2.92 -3.97 3.50
N LEU A 45 -2.84 -4.68 2.39
CA LEU A 45 -1.61 -4.80 1.61
C LEU A 45 -1.75 -3.98 0.34
N ILE A 46 -0.77 -3.12 0.08
CA ILE A 46 -0.75 -2.28 -1.12
C ILE A 46 0.36 -2.82 -2.01
N ASP A 47 -0.03 -3.44 -3.11
CA ASP A 47 0.91 -4.09 -4.03
C ASP A 47 1.40 -3.06 -5.04
N LEU A 48 2.66 -2.69 -4.92
CA LEU A 48 3.34 -1.72 -5.77
C LEU A 48 4.27 -2.37 -6.79
N THR A 49 4.18 -3.69 -6.94
CA THR A 49 5.08 -4.43 -7.83
C THR A 49 5.12 -3.85 -9.24
N ASN A 50 3.97 -3.41 -9.74
CA ASN A 50 3.82 -2.91 -11.10
C ASN A 50 3.66 -1.38 -11.17
N VAL A 51 4.17 -0.67 -10.15
CA VAL A 51 4.17 0.79 -10.14
C VAL A 51 5.56 1.29 -10.52
N PRO A 52 5.74 1.84 -11.74
CA PRO A 52 7.06 2.27 -12.19
C PRO A 52 7.55 3.55 -11.52
N TYR A 53 6.63 4.42 -11.12
CA TYR A 53 6.99 5.63 -10.37
C TYR A 53 5.75 6.21 -9.70
N MET A 54 5.99 7.11 -8.75
CA MET A 54 4.92 7.90 -8.16
C MET A 54 5.41 9.33 -7.95
N ASP A 55 4.46 10.28 -7.95
CA ASP A 55 4.78 11.67 -7.67
C ASP A 55 4.64 11.97 -6.17
N SER A 56 4.89 13.22 -5.79
CA SER A 56 4.85 13.61 -4.38
C SER A 56 3.45 13.50 -3.77
N ALA A 57 2.40 13.71 -4.59
CA ALA A 57 1.03 13.59 -4.10
C ALA A 57 0.71 12.14 -3.76
N ALA A 58 1.09 11.20 -4.63
CA ALA A 58 0.90 9.78 -4.39
C ALA A 58 1.71 9.32 -3.18
N LEU A 59 2.96 9.79 -3.06
CA LEU A 59 3.77 9.48 -1.89
C LEU A 59 3.11 9.97 -0.62
N GLY A 60 2.52 11.16 -0.64
CA GLY A 60 1.77 11.68 0.49
C GLY A 60 0.59 10.79 0.88
N ALA A 61 -0.09 10.21 -0.11
CA ALA A 61 -1.17 9.27 0.15
C ALA A 61 -0.65 8.00 0.85
N ILE A 62 0.50 7.50 0.43
CA ILE A 62 1.13 6.33 1.06
C ILE A 62 1.51 6.64 2.51
N VAL A 63 2.09 7.81 2.76
CA VAL A 63 2.40 8.24 4.13
C VAL A 63 1.13 8.34 4.97
N THR A 64 0.03 8.81 4.39
CA THR A 64 -1.25 8.88 5.07
C THR A 64 -1.76 7.49 5.45
N VAL A 65 -1.54 6.47 4.60
CA VAL A 65 -1.87 5.10 4.95
C VAL A 65 -1.14 4.67 6.23
N HIS A 66 0.15 4.99 6.32
CA HIS A 66 0.94 4.68 7.51
C HIS A 66 0.32 5.32 8.76
N MET A 67 0.04 6.61 8.68
CA MET A 67 -0.49 7.36 9.83
C MET A 67 -1.88 6.88 10.23
N THR A 68 -2.74 6.62 9.26
CA THR A 68 -4.08 6.12 9.51
C THR A 68 -4.05 4.74 10.16
N SER A 69 -3.17 3.87 9.67
CA SER A 69 -3.01 2.53 10.24
C SER A 69 -2.57 2.60 11.69
N GLN A 70 -1.63 3.47 12.02
CA GLN A 70 -1.22 3.65 13.41
C GLN A 70 -2.35 4.19 14.28
N ARG A 71 -3.08 5.18 13.77
CA ARG A 71 -4.17 5.81 14.52
C ARG A 71 -5.26 4.79 14.89
N HIS A 72 -5.59 3.90 13.95
CA HIS A 72 -6.66 2.92 14.14
C HIS A 72 -6.17 1.56 14.59
N LYS A 73 -4.87 1.43 14.89
CA LYS A 73 -4.26 0.17 15.34
C LYS A 73 -4.48 -0.95 14.33
N ARG A 74 -4.25 -0.64 13.05
CA ARG A 74 -4.33 -1.58 11.96
C ARG A 74 -2.95 -1.82 11.38
N TYR A 75 -2.84 -2.85 10.56
CA TYR A 75 -1.59 -3.21 9.90
C TYR A 75 -1.67 -2.88 8.42
N TYR A 76 -0.55 -2.52 7.85
CA TYR A 76 -0.41 -2.40 6.41
C TYR A 76 1.00 -2.80 6.01
N ALA A 77 1.18 -3.12 4.73
CA ALA A 77 2.50 -3.26 4.15
C ALA A 77 2.44 -2.88 2.68
N LEU A 78 3.54 -2.31 2.21
CA LEU A 78 3.76 -2.06 0.79
C LEU A 78 4.49 -3.27 0.24
N ILE A 79 3.94 -3.88 -0.82
CA ILE A 79 4.46 -5.11 -1.40
C ILE A 79 5.21 -4.80 -2.68
N GLY A 80 6.38 -5.41 -2.83
CA GLY A 80 7.11 -5.35 -4.10
C GLY A 80 7.67 -3.99 -4.46
N VAL A 81 8.09 -3.23 -3.46
CA VAL A 81 8.67 -1.89 -3.69
C VAL A 81 9.95 -2.04 -4.50
N SER A 82 9.99 -1.40 -5.68
CA SER A 82 11.14 -1.42 -6.55
C SER A 82 12.28 -0.58 -5.98
N GLU A 83 13.49 -0.80 -6.50
CA GLU A 83 14.62 0.04 -6.12
C GLU A 83 14.37 1.51 -6.44
N ARG A 84 13.69 1.78 -7.55
CA ARG A 84 13.36 3.15 -7.94
C ARG A 84 12.44 3.82 -6.91
N LEU A 85 11.41 3.12 -6.46
CA LEU A 85 10.51 3.65 -5.43
C LEU A 85 11.22 3.76 -4.09
N ARG A 86 12.06 2.80 -3.75
CA ARG A 86 12.83 2.84 -2.51
C ARG A 86 13.79 4.03 -2.50
N SER A 87 14.41 4.32 -3.65
CA SER A 87 15.27 5.50 -3.76
C SER A 87 14.48 6.78 -3.53
N LEU A 88 13.25 6.86 -4.07
CA LEU A 88 12.38 8.00 -3.82
C LEU A 88 12.08 8.13 -2.33
N PHE A 89 11.71 7.02 -1.67
CA PHE A 89 11.41 7.03 -0.23
C PHE A 89 12.62 7.48 0.58
N ASN A 90 13.81 7.05 0.17
CA ASN A 90 15.05 7.41 0.86
C ASN A 90 15.34 8.90 0.70
N VAL A 91 15.17 9.44 -0.50
CA VAL A 91 15.44 10.87 -0.77
C VAL A 91 14.54 11.77 0.08
N VAL A 92 13.26 11.41 0.23
CA VAL A 92 12.33 12.20 1.03
C VAL A 92 12.34 11.82 2.51
N GLY A 93 13.15 10.83 2.91
CA GLY A 93 13.35 10.51 4.31
C GLY A 93 12.28 9.65 4.94
N VAL A 94 11.48 8.92 4.15
CA VAL A 94 10.40 8.06 4.69
C VAL A 94 10.70 6.57 4.58
N ASP A 95 11.86 6.19 4.06
CA ASP A 95 12.19 4.78 3.84
C ASP A 95 12.16 3.98 5.16
N GLY A 96 12.67 4.55 6.24
CA GLY A 96 12.64 3.89 7.55
C GLY A 96 11.30 3.95 8.26
N LEU A 97 10.36 4.74 7.74
CA LEU A 97 9.04 4.90 8.33
C LEU A 97 8.05 3.86 7.79
N LEU A 98 8.08 3.62 6.47
CA LEU A 98 7.07 2.82 5.79
C LEU A 98 7.31 1.33 5.99
N VAL A 99 6.24 0.58 6.22
CA VAL A 99 6.31 -0.87 6.39
C VAL A 99 6.28 -1.53 5.02
N THR A 100 7.27 -2.36 4.73
CA THR A 100 7.37 -3.04 3.44
C THR A 100 7.57 -4.53 3.64
N CYS A 101 7.06 -5.31 2.68
CA CYS A 101 7.31 -6.75 2.59
C CYS A 101 7.67 -7.07 1.15
N LEU A 102 8.48 -8.10 0.95
CA LEU A 102 8.88 -8.49 -0.40
C LEU A 102 7.71 -9.11 -1.15
N THR A 103 6.90 -9.91 -0.48
CA THR A 103 5.79 -10.65 -1.09
C THR A 103 4.57 -10.60 -0.20
N ILE A 104 3.42 -10.92 -0.80
CA ILE A 104 2.17 -11.05 -0.05
C ILE A 104 2.28 -12.19 0.97
N GLU A 105 2.95 -13.28 0.60
CA GLU A 105 3.15 -14.42 1.48
C GLU A 105 3.93 -14.03 2.73
N GLU A 106 4.94 -13.19 2.60
CA GLU A 106 5.68 -12.67 3.75
C GLU A 106 4.76 -11.89 4.69
N ALA A 107 3.91 -11.05 4.13
CA ALA A 107 2.95 -10.28 4.92
C ALA A 107 1.94 -11.19 5.62
N GLN A 108 1.48 -12.24 4.94
CA GLN A 108 0.55 -13.21 5.53
C GLN A 108 1.15 -13.92 6.73
N GLN A 109 2.45 -14.15 6.74
CA GLN A 109 3.13 -14.75 7.88
C GLN A 109 3.38 -13.75 9.01
N LYS A 110 3.54 -12.48 8.66
CA LYS A 110 3.91 -11.43 9.60
C LYS A 110 2.70 -10.87 10.36
N PHE A 111 1.55 -10.77 9.70
CA PHE A 111 0.38 -10.12 10.27
C PHE A 111 -0.70 -11.13 10.68
N PRO A 112 -1.52 -10.79 11.70
CA PRO A 112 -2.57 -11.70 12.16
C PRO A 112 -3.66 -11.85 11.10
N SER A 113 -4.14 -13.08 10.87
CA SER A 113 -5.25 -13.31 9.97
C SER A 113 -6.58 -13.05 10.68
N LYS A 114 -7.63 -12.81 9.88
CA LYS A 114 -8.97 -12.60 10.40
C LYS A 114 -9.49 -13.81 11.18
N SER A 115 -9.05 -15.02 10.81
CA SER A 115 -9.47 -16.25 11.46
C SER A 115 -8.65 -16.57 12.70
N ALA A 116 -7.58 -15.82 12.99
CA ALA A 116 -6.79 -15.98 14.20
C ALA A 116 -7.51 -15.24 15.33
N ALA A 117 -8.22 -15.96 16.12
CA ALA A 117 -8.96 -15.39 17.25
C ALA A 117 -8.00 -15.07 18.40
#